data_619349ba61a513fffe46068a461e03f9
#
_entry.id   619349ba61a513fffe46068a461e03f9
#
_cell.length_a   1.000
_cell.length_b   1.000
_cell.length_c   1.000
_cell.angle_alpha   90.00
_cell.angle_beta   90.00
_cell.angle_gamma   90.00
#
_symmetry.space_group_name_H-M   'P 1'
#
loop_
_entity.id
_entity.type
_entity.pdbx_description
1 polymer ?
#
loop_
_entity_poly.entity_id
_entity_poly.type
_entity_poly.pdbx_seq_one_letter_code
_entity_poly.pdbx_strand_id
1 'polypeptide(L)'
;LRKVNLDIPAGRYCCLVGPSGCGKTTTLRLIAGHETVSDGTITIDDVRMNEREPAQRPTAMMFQDYALFPHLNCLDNVAFSLKMSGVSKPERHARARELLALVHMEEYQMRLPNQLSGGQQQRVALARALVTNPSVLLLDEPLSALDPFLRIRMRDELRRLQQELNLTFVHVTHSQEEAMALADMVVVMNQGEIEQVDSPQAVYNQPASIFVARFIGGHNIFQADVVSIQGESAHLSGSAGNFRVPADDLAEGKGVAFAVRSDKINVGVQAGDVGENAVAGRIRSIEYQGAWVKLGLDADDMDELTVVLAEDVFDAGPVAIAEPVVASWQTRDIHILSGDGS
;
A
#
# COMPACT_ATOMS: atom_id res chain seq x y z
N LEU A 1 -18.63 -6.26 0.70
CA LEU A 1 -17.52 -7.19 0.97
C LEU A 1 -17.97 -8.61 0.71
N ARG A 2 -17.07 -9.45 0.22
CA ARG A 2 -17.36 -10.84 -0.17
C ARG A 2 -16.31 -11.75 0.49
N LYS A 3 -16.74 -12.60 1.45
CA LYS A 3 -15.91 -13.64 2.08
C LYS A 3 -14.52 -13.15 2.54
N VAL A 4 -14.46 -11.95 3.13
CA VAL A 4 -13.21 -11.40 3.66
C VAL A 4 -12.83 -12.17 4.93
N ASN A 5 -11.67 -12.85 4.89
CA ASN A 5 -11.03 -13.47 6.04
C ASN A 5 -9.67 -12.80 6.23
N LEU A 6 -9.47 -12.16 7.36
CA LEU A 6 -8.25 -11.40 7.66
C LEU A 6 -7.91 -11.55 9.14
N ASP A 7 -6.70 -11.96 9.41
CA ASP A 7 -6.11 -11.98 10.74
C ASP A 7 -5.01 -10.91 10.83
N ILE A 8 -5.14 -9.99 11.78
CA ILE A 8 -4.17 -8.91 12.01
C ILE A 8 -3.53 -9.14 13.38
N PRO A 9 -2.27 -9.55 13.44
CA PRO A 9 -1.59 -9.76 14.71
C PRO A 9 -1.51 -8.48 15.55
N ALA A 10 -1.62 -8.62 16.88
CA ALA A 10 -1.52 -7.49 17.80
C ALA A 10 -0.20 -6.72 17.63
N GLY A 11 -0.25 -5.39 17.77
CA GLY A 11 0.91 -4.52 17.65
C GLY A 11 1.46 -4.37 16.22
N ARG A 12 0.73 -4.79 15.19
CA ARG A 12 1.15 -4.63 13.79
C ARG A 12 0.54 -3.41 13.14
N TYR A 13 1.26 -2.87 12.19
CA TYR A 13 0.77 -1.84 11.28
C TYR A 13 0.23 -2.51 10.01
N CYS A 14 -1.10 -2.60 9.87
CA CYS A 14 -1.77 -3.18 8.72
C CYS A 14 -2.27 -2.07 7.79
N CYS A 15 -1.89 -2.12 6.51
CA CYS A 15 -2.40 -1.21 5.48
C CYS A 15 -3.37 -1.93 4.54
N LEU A 16 -4.59 -1.41 4.40
CA LEU A 16 -5.57 -1.84 3.40
C LEU A 16 -5.41 -0.96 2.16
N VAL A 17 -5.07 -1.56 1.03
CA VAL A 17 -4.88 -0.88 -0.25
C VAL A 17 -5.75 -1.48 -1.34
N GLY A 18 -6.04 -0.71 -2.38
CA GLY A 18 -6.86 -1.16 -3.50
C GLY A 18 -7.53 0.03 -4.21
N PRO A 19 -8.15 -0.17 -5.36
CA PRO A 19 -8.85 0.87 -6.09
C PRO A 19 -10.03 1.46 -5.30
N SER A 20 -10.53 2.61 -5.77
CA SER A 20 -11.73 3.21 -5.18
C SER A 20 -12.92 2.26 -5.27
N GLY A 21 -13.71 2.17 -4.18
CA GLY A 21 -14.88 1.29 -4.13
C GLY A 21 -14.60 -0.19 -3.87
N CYS A 22 -13.36 -0.64 -3.67
CA CYS A 22 -13.07 -2.05 -3.38
C CYS A 22 -13.43 -2.52 -1.96
N GLY A 23 -13.90 -1.62 -1.07
CA GLY A 23 -14.41 -2.01 0.25
C GLY A 23 -13.52 -1.65 1.45
N LYS A 24 -12.40 -0.95 1.29
CA LYS A 24 -11.45 -0.58 2.37
C LYS A 24 -12.13 0.18 3.53
N THR A 25 -12.75 1.32 3.23
CA THR A 25 -13.47 2.14 4.22
C THR A 25 -14.65 1.37 4.85
N THR A 26 -15.32 0.51 4.07
CA THR A 26 -16.38 -0.35 4.61
C THR A 26 -15.81 -1.35 5.62
N THR A 27 -14.66 -1.96 5.32
CA THR A 27 -13.96 -2.86 6.26
C THR A 27 -13.61 -2.12 7.55
N LEU A 28 -13.07 -0.90 7.43
CA LEU A 28 -12.73 -0.08 8.58
C LEU A 28 -13.96 0.24 9.45
N ARG A 29 -15.08 0.64 8.79
CA ARG A 29 -16.35 0.95 9.48
C ARG A 29 -16.99 -0.27 10.15
N LEU A 30 -16.87 -1.46 9.55
CA LEU A 30 -17.30 -2.72 10.17
C LEU A 30 -16.50 -3.02 11.45
N ILE A 31 -15.17 -2.83 11.42
CA ILE A 31 -14.32 -3.00 12.62
C ILE A 31 -14.68 -1.97 13.69
N ALA A 32 -14.92 -0.71 13.29
CA ALA A 32 -15.35 0.36 14.21
C ALA A 32 -16.77 0.18 14.78
N GLY A 33 -17.62 -0.65 14.14
CA GLY A 33 -19.01 -0.83 14.53
C GLY A 33 -19.99 0.20 13.95
N HIS A 34 -19.56 0.98 12.96
CA HIS A 34 -20.42 1.94 12.26
C HIS A 34 -21.23 1.29 11.13
N GLU A 35 -20.93 0.05 10.79
CA GLU A 35 -21.67 -0.78 9.85
C GLU A 35 -21.98 -2.14 10.47
N THR A 36 -23.09 -2.76 10.08
CA THR A 36 -23.51 -4.06 10.58
C THR A 36 -22.98 -5.20 9.73
N VAL A 37 -22.42 -6.21 10.37
CA VAL A 37 -21.95 -7.44 9.73
C VAL A 37 -23.15 -8.25 9.28
N SER A 38 -23.30 -8.52 7.97
CA SER A 38 -24.39 -9.32 7.41
C SER A 38 -24.18 -10.82 7.67
N ASP A 39 -22.93 -11.27 7.59
CA ASP A 39 -22.50 -12.65 7.83
C ASP A 39 -21.04 -12.68 8.28
N GLY A 40 -20.64 -13.70 9.04
CA GLY A 40 -19.31 -13.83 9.60
C GLY A 40 -19.14 -13.19 10.99
N THR A 41 -17.90 -13.02 11.42
CA THR A 41 -17.56 -12.58 12.78
C THR A 41 -16.37 -11.63 12.76
N ILE A 42 -16.46 -10.57 13.55
CA ILE A 42 -15.34 -9.70 13.90
C ILE A 42 -14.96 -9.96 15.34
N THR A 43 -13.70 -10.25 15.60
CA THR A 43 -13.13 -10.45 16.93
C THR A 43 -11.99 -9.43 17.15
N ILE A 44 -11.89 -8.91 18.37
CA ILE A 44 -10.76 -8.09 18.85
C ILE A 44 -10.38 -8.63 20.21
N ASP A 45 -9.10 -8.98 20.40
CA ASP A 45 -8.61 -9.59 21.66
C ASP A 45 -9.46 -10.83 22.06
N ASP A 46 -9.75 -11.73 21.10
CA ASP A 46 -10.58 -12.92 21.23
C ASP A 46 -12.04 -12.68 21.62
N VAL A 47 -12.48 -11.42 21.67
CA VAL A 47 -13.85 -11.04 22.01
C VAL A 47 -14.63 -10.70 20.75
N ARG A 48 -15.82 -11.31 20.58
CA ARG A 48 -16.75 -11.02 19.48
C ARG A 48 -17.30 -9.60 19.57
N MET A 49 -17.26 -8.86 18.46
CA MET A 49 -17.65 -7.45 18.37
C MET A 49 -18.96 -7.21 17.62
N ASN A 50 -19.54 -8.21 16.96
CA ASN A 50 -20.70 -8.02 16.07
C ASN A 50 -21.86 -7.26 16.73
N GLU A 51 -22.18 -7.59 17.97
CA GLU A 51 -23.31 -7.05 18.73
C GLU A 51 -22.93 -5.83 19.60
N ARG A 52 -21.66 -5.41 19.58
CA ARG A 52 -21.18 -4.26 20.38
C ARG A 52 -21.32 -2.96 19.61
N GLU A 53 -21.91 -1.98 20.26
CA GLU A 53 -21.97 -0.61 19.80
C GLU A 53 -20.55 -0.02 19.64
N PRO A 54 -20.33 0.97 18.75
CA PRO A 54 -19.00 1.57 18.55
C PRO A 54 -18.31 2.04 19.84
N ALA A 55 -19.08 2.63 20.77
CA ALA A 55 -18.54 3.11 22.05
C ALA A 55 -18.10 1.98 23.01
N GLN A 56 -18.48 0.74 22.74
CA GLN A 56 -18.14 -0.44 23.54
C GLN A 56 -16.98 -1.25 22.95
N ARG A 57 -16.50 -0.87 21.77
CA ARG A 57 -15.37 -1.53 21.12
C ARG A 57 -14.06 -0.91 21.56
N PRO A 58 -13.00 -1.71 21.76
CA PRO A 58 -11.67 -1.19 22.07
C PRO A 58 -10.97 -0.58 20.85
N THR A 59 -11.72 0.18 20.06
CA THR A 59 -11.24 0.82 18.82
C THR A 59 -11.42 2.33 18.90
N ALA A 60 -10.54 3.07 18.24
CA ALA A 60 -10.74 4.47 17.95
C ALA A 60 -10.53 4.71 16.45
N MET A 61 -11.31 5.62 15.88
CA MET A 61 -11.25 5.93 14.45
C MET A 61 -10.86 7.38 14.21
N MET A 62 -9.92 7.58 13.30
CA MET A 62 -9.58 8.87 12.75
C MET A 62 -10.12 8.95 11.31
N PHE A 63 -10.97 9.94 11.07
CA PHE A 63 -11.62 10.18 9.78
C PHE A 63 -10.73 11.00 8.85
N GLN A 64 -10.99 10.92 7.56
CA GLN A 64 -10.24 11.59 6.50
C GLN A 64 -10.19 13.13 6.66
N ASP A 65 -11.28 13.75 7.14
CA ASP A 65 -11.42 15.18 7.39
C ASP A 65 -11.03 15.60 8.81
N TYR A 66 -10.39 14.66 9.57
CA TYR A 66 -10.02 14.80 10.98
C TYR A 66 -11.21 14.99 11.93
N ALA A 67 -12.37 15.43 11.47
CA ALA A 67 -13.63 15.64 12.19
C ALA A 67 -13.46 16.34 13.55
N LEU A 68 -12.56 17.34 13.66
CA LEU A 68 -12.39 18.10 14.89
C LEU A 68 -13.60 18.99 15.14
N PHE A 69 -14.00 19.14 16.42
CA PHE A 69 -15.07 20.03 16.82
C PHE A 69 -14.62 21.50 16.67
N PRO A 70 -15.17 22.27 15.73
CA PRO A 70 -14.64 23.60 15.38
C PRO A 70 -14.79 24.64 16.50
N HIS A 71 -15.70 24.41 17.42
CA HIS A 71 -16.00 25.29 18.56
C HIS A 71 -15.22 24.93 19.83
N LEU A 72 -14.46 23.86 19.83
CA LEU A 72 -13.60 23.42 20.93
C LEU A 72 -12.13 23.67 20.61
N ASN A 73 -11.35 24.08 21.60
CA ASN A 73 -9.90 24.15 21.46
C ASN A 73 -9.27 22.74 21.41
N CYS A 74 -7.96 22.64 21.17
CA CYS A 74 -7.26 21.36 21.07
C CYS A 74 -7.42 20.50 22.33
N LEU A 75 -7.25 21.12 23.52
CA LEU A 75 -7.36 20.42 24.79
C LEU A 75 -8.76 19.82 25.00
N ASP A 76 -9.80 20.61 24.70
CA ASP A 76 -11.19 20.16 24.85
C ASP A 76 -11.61 19.17 23.73
N ASN A 77 -11.04 19.29 22.52
CA ASN A 77 -11.20 18.27 21.46
C ASN A 77 -10.68 16.92 21.94
N VAL A 78 -9.44 16.86 22.44
CA VAL A 78 -8.83 15.61 22.94
C VAL A 78 -9.60 15.07 24.15
N ALA A 79 -9.99 15.93 25.09
CA ALA A 79 -10.70 15.54 26.31
C ALA A 79 -12.17 15.17 26.08
N PHE A 80 -12.72 15.31 24.86
CA PHE A 80 -14.16 15.20 24.62
C PHE A 80 -14.73 13.82 24.96
N SER A 81 -14.11 12.74 24.52
CA SER A 81 -14.56 11.37 24.80
C SER A 81 -14.59 11.08 26.29
N LEU A 82 -13.59 11.52 27.05
CA LEU A 82 -13.54 11.37 28.50
C LEU A 82 -14.63 12.21 29.21
N LYS A 83 -14.97 13.39 28.64
CA LYS A 83 -16.11 14.18 29.13
C LYS A 83 -17.42 13.44 28.97
N MET A 84 -17.63 12.78 27.83
CA MET A 84 -18.85 11.98 27.58
C MET A 84 -18.94 10.76 28.49
N SER A 85 -17.81 10.19 28.90
CA SER A 85 -17.71 9.10 29.87
C SER A 85 -17.81 9.56 31.35
N GLY A 86 -18.07 10.85 31.59
CA GLY A 86 -18.27 11.37 32.97
C GLY A 86 -16.97 11.64 33.74
N VAL A 87 -15.80 11.59 33.12
CA VAL A 87 -14.51 11.86 33.80
C VAL A 87 -14.42 13.32 34.22
N SER A 88 -13.92 13.58 35.42
CA SER A 88 -13.79 14.93 36.00
C SER A 88 -12.93 15.85 35.09
N LYS A 89 -13.24 17.18 35.16
CA LYS A 89 -12.51 18.15 34.31
C LYS A 89 -10.99 18.17 34.55
N PRO A 90 -10.51 18.17 35.81
CA PRO A 90 -9.08 18.13 36.09
C PRO A 90 -8.39 16.89 35.48
N GLU A 91 -8.98 15.72 35.67
CA GLU A 91 -8.46 14.43 35.25
C GLU A 91 -8.43 14.30 33.72
N ARG A 92 -9.55 14.58 33.04
CA ARG A 92 -9.58 14.51 31.56
C ARG A 92 -8.64 15.51 30.88
N HIS A 93 -8.47 16.72 31.49
CA HIS A 93 -7.53 17.70 30.98
C HIS A 93 -6.07 17.30 31.26
N ALA A 94 -5.75 16.63 32.36
CA ALA A 94 -4.43 16.08 32.63
C ALA A 94 -4.08 15.05 31.55
N ARG A 95 -4.96 14.08 31.31
CA ARG A 95 -4.77 13.05 30.30
C ARG A 95 -4.66 13.62 28.87
N ALA A 96 -5.49 14.61 28.54
CA ALA A 96 -5.44 15.29 27.25
C ALA A 96 -4.12 16.04 27.02
N ARG A 97 -3.53 16.66 28.08
CA ARG A 97 -2.20 17.30 27.98
C ARG A 97 -1.08 16.29 27.75
N GLU A 98 -1.12 15.13 28.41
CA GLU A 98 -0.16 14.06 28.17
C GLU A 98 -0.15 13.62 26.69
N LEU A 99 -1.33 13.46 26.08
CA LEU A 99 -1.45 13.06 24.69
C LEU A 99 -1.11 14.19 23.71
N LEU A 100 -1.41 15.45 24.05
CA LEU A 100 -0.95 16.58 23.26
C LEU A 100 0.57 16.71 23.30
N ALA A 101 1.21 16.40 24.45
CA ALA A 101 2.67 16.34 24.55
C ALA A 101 3.24 15.22 23.67
N LEU A 102 2.64 14.02 23.69
CA LEU A 102 3.07 12.88 22.86
C LEU A 102 3.10 13.21 21.36
N VAL A 103 2.18 14.06 20.90
CA VAL A 103 2.08 14.49 19.50
C VAL A 103 2.69 15.89 19.24
N HIS A 104 3.47 16.43 20.17
CA HIS A 104 4.14 17.75 20.08
C HIS A 104 3.18 18.92 19.81
N MET A 105 2.07 18.96 20.54
CA MET A 105 1.02 19.98 20.41
C MET A 105 0.74 20.74 21.71
N GLU A 106 1.64 20.72 22.69
CA GLU A 106 1.47 21.34 24.01
C GLU A 106 1.21 22.85 23.93
N GLU A 107 1.99 23.55 23.07
CA GLU A 107 1.90 24.99 22.90
C GLU A 107 0.59 25.43 22.23
N TYR A 108 -0.08 24.51 21.53
CA TYR A 108 -1.30 24.78 20.77
C TYR A 108 -2.58 24.38 21.50
N GLN A 109 -2.51 23.92 22.75
CA GLN A 109 -3.63 23.34 23.50
C GLN A 109 -4.89 24.24 23.55
N MET A 110 -4.72 25.58 23.52
CA MET A 110 -5.80 26.55 23.59
C MET A 110 -6.28 27.05 22.21
N ARG A 111 -5.63 26.62 21.12
CA ARG A 111 -6.05 27.02 19.77
C ARG A 111 -7.28 26.26 19.30
N LEU A 112 -8.09 26.95 18.47
CA LEU A 112 -9.20 26.33 17.74
C LEU A 112 -8.71 25.65 16.49
N PRO A 113 -9.42 24.65 15.92
CA PRO A 113 -9.03 23.94 14.71
C PRO A 113 -8.70 24.86 13.51
N ASN A 114 -9.45 25.93 13.30
CA ASN A 114 -9.21 26.88 12.21
C ASN A 114 -7.94 27.73 12.36
N GLN A 115 -7.25 27.64 13.50
CA GLN A 115 -5.97 28.30 13.77
C GLN A 115 -4.77 27.35 13.60
N LEU A 116 -5.02 26.14 13.11
CA LEU A 116 -4.05 25.09 12.95
C LEU A 116 -3.81 24.77 11.47
N SER A 117 -2.57 24.39 11.13
CA SER A 117 -2.29 23.76 9.84
C SER A 117 -2.91 22.36 9.75
N GLY A 118 -3.05 21.81 8.53
CA GLY A 118 -3.59 20.46 8.33
C GLY A 118 -2.86 19.38 9.15
N GLY A 119 -1.52 19.40 9.16
CA GLY A 119 -0.74 18.46 9.98
C GLY A 119 -0.91 18.67 11.49
N GLN A 120 -1.13 19.90 11.96
CA GLN A 120 -1.46 20.16 13.36
C GLN A 120 -2.85 19.66 13.72
N GLN A 121 -3.84 19.83 12.84
CA GLN A 121 -5.19 19.27 13.01
C GLN A 121 -5.16 17.75 13.08
N GLN A 122 -4.37 17.11 12.21
CA GLN A 122 -4.16 15.67 12.20
C GLN A 122 -3.60 15.17 13.54
N ARG A 123 -2.55 15.81 14.08
CA ARG A 123 -1.97 15.46 15.38
C ARG A 123 -2.97 15.59 16.51
N VAL A 124 -3.79 16.62 16.52
CA VAL A 124 -4.87 16.77 17.52
C VAL A 124 -5.92 15.66 17.37
N ALA A 125 -6.30 15.31 16.15
CA ALA A 125 -7.23 14.21 15.89
C ALA A 125 -6.66 12.85 16.35
N LEU A 126 -5.36 12.63 16.14
CA LEU A 126 -4.66 11.45 16.62
C LEU A 126 -4.64 11.38 18.15
N ALA A 127 -4.29 12.47 18.84
CA ALA A 127 -4.35 12.56 20.30
C ALA A 127 -5.77 12.30 20.82
N ARG A 128 -6.81 12.82 20.15
CA ARG A 128 -8.22 12.57 20.47
C ARG A 128 -8.60 11.10 20.32
N ALA A 129 -8.10 10.42 19.31
CA ALA A 129 -8.34 8.99 19.13
C ALA A 129 -7.64 8.16 20.22
N LEU A 130 -6.42 8.53 20.60
CA LEU A 130 -5.63 7.82 21.60
C LEU A 130 -6.11 8.01 23.04
N VAL A 131 -6.91 9.06 23.34
CA VAL A 131 -7.32 9.38 24.72
C VAL A 131 -8.17 8.29 25.38
N THR A 132 -8.87 7.47 24.58
CA THR A 132 -9.68 6.34 25.03
C THR A 132 -8.87 5.07 25.30
N ASN A 133 -7.56 5.11 25.06
CA ASN A 133 -6.64 3.97 25.20
C ASN A 133 -7.11 2.73 24.42
N PRO A 134 -7.32 2.85 23.10
CA PRO A 134 -7.83 1.75 22.27
C PRO A 134 -6.78 0.64 22.10
N SER A 135 -7.23 -0.62 21.85
CA SER A 135 -6.35 -1.71 21.38
C SER A 135 -6.04 -1.58 19.89
N VAL A 136 -6.99 -1.03 19.13
CA VAL A 136 -6.87 -0.87 17.67
C VAL A 136 -7.16 0.57 17.25
N LEU A 137 -6.25 1.18 16.53
CA LEU A 137 -6.42 2.49 15.89
C LEU A 137 -6.74 2.33 14.42
N LEU A 138 -7.88 2.88 14.00
CA LEU A 138 -8.40 2.83 12.64
C LEU A 138 -8.17 4.18 11.97
N LEU A 139 -7.47 4.19 10.84
CA LEU A 139 -7.08 5.40 10.12
C LEU A 139 -7.68 5.37 8.70
N ASP A 140 -8.62 6.26 8.42
CA ASP A 140 -9.25 6.39 7.09
C ASP A 140 -8.59 7.51 6.30
N GLU A 141 -7.67 7.15 5.39
CA GLU A 141 -6.89 8.07 4.55
C GLU A 141 -6.25 9.24 5.31
N PRO A 142 -5.53 9.01 6.40
CA PRO A 142 -5.10 10.06 7.30
C PRO A 142 -4.14 11.08 6.66
N LEU A 143 -3.43 10.71 5.59
CA LEU A 143 -2.40 11.53 4.95
C LEU A 143 -2.86 12.18 3.64
N SER A 144 -4.08 11.92 3.17
CA SER A 144 -4.57 12.32 1.84
C SER A 144 -4.64 13.84 1.67
N ALA A 145 -4.96 14.59 2.72
CA ALA A 145 -5.11 16.06 2.69
C ALA A 145 -3.80 16.84 2.88
N LEU A 146 -2.65 16.15 3.01
CA LEU A 146 -1.35 16.77 3.26
C LEU A 146 -0.55 16.97 1.97
N ASP A 147 0.24 18.05 1.94
CA ASP A 147 1.25 18.24 0.91
C ASP A 147 2.34 17.13 0.97
N PRO A 148 3.08 16.90 -0.14
CA PRO A 148 4.03 15.78 -0.22
C PRO A 148 5.12 15.81 0.85
N PHE A 149 5.63 16.99 1.22
CA PHE A 149 6.70 17.11 2.20
C PHE A 149 6.21 16.81 3.63
N LEU A 150 5.03 17.32 3.98
CA LEU A 150 4.40 17.07 5.28
C LEU A 150 3.96 15.61 5.39
N ARG A 151 3.52 14.99 4.27
CA ARG A 151 3.13 13.56 4.21
C ARG A 151 4.29 12.66 4.63
N ILE A 152 5.51 12.91 4.12
CA ILE A 152 6.71 12.12 4.50
C ILE A 152 6.96 12.20 6.02
N ARG A 153 6.94 13.40 6.58
CA ARG A 153 7.15 13.59 8.03
C ARG A 153 6.07 12.91 8.87
N MET A 154 4.82 12.99 8.42
CA MET A 154 3.71 12.38 9.15
C MET A 154 3.72 10.85 9.07
N ARG A 155 4.24 10.26 7.97
CA ARG A 155 4.51 8.81 7.91
C ARG A 155 5.46 8.38 9.03
N ASP A 156 6.61 9.05 9.13
CA ASP A 156 7.60 8.71 10.17
C ASP A 156 7.01 8.83 11.57
N GLU A 157 6.21 9.88 11.81
CA GLU A 157 5.56 10.10 13.10
C GLU A 157 4.51 9.03 13.44
N LEU A 158 3.66 8.64 12.47
CA LEU A 158 2.69 7.56 12.66
C LEU A 158 3.38 6.24 12.97
N ARG A 159 4.47 5.93 12.25
CA ARG A 159 5.24 4.70 12.49
C ARG A 159 5.89 4.71 13.89
N ARG A 160 6.51 5.83 14.27
CA ARG A 160 7.09 6.01 15.60
C ARG A 160 6.06 5.82 16.71
N LEU A 161 4.91 6.49 16.61
CA LEU A 161 3.84 6.40 17.60
C LEU A 161 3.29 4.97 17.71
N GLN A 162 3.10 4.27 16.60
CA GLN A 162 2.65 2.89 16.60
C GLN A 162 3.62 1.98 17.36
N GLN A 163 4.93 2.15 17.13
CA GLN A 163 5.97 1.38 17.83
C GLN A 163 6.06 1.72 19.32
N GLU A 164 6.05 3.02 19.68
CA GLU A 164 6.13 3.47 21.07
C GLU A 164 4.93 3.00 21.91
N LEU A 165 3.74 3.01 21.31
CA LEU A 165 2.51 2.63 22.00
C LEU A 165 2.21 1.12 21.88
N ASN A 166 2.91 0.40 21.01
CA ASN A 166 2.66 -1.01 20.68
C ASN A 166 1.19 -1.30 20.34
N LEU A 167 0.54 -0.38 19.61
CA LEU A 167 -0.86 -0.49 19.20
C LEU A 167 -0.99 -1.16 17.83
N THR A 168 -2.12 -1.83 17.64
CA THR A 168 -2.49 -2.31 16.30
C THR A 168 -3.08 -1.15 15.48
N PHE A 169 -2.47 -0.85 14.34
CA PHE A 169 -2.98 0.15 13.39
C PHE A 169 -3.61 -0.55 12.19
N VAL A 170 -4.81 -0.10 11.80
CA VAL A 170 -5.43 -0.47 10.53
C VAL A 170 -5.62 0.80 9.72
N HIS A 171 -4.81 0.95 8.69
CA HIS A 171 -4.70 2.16 7.87
C HIS A 171 -5.25 1.90 6.47
N VAL A 172 -6.26 2.63 6.08
CA VAL A 172 -6.79 2.66 4.72
C VAL A 172 -6.08 3.76 3.93
N THR A 173 -5.51 3.40 2.80
CA THR A 173 -4.89 4.35 1.87
C THR A 173 -5.11 3.93 0.41
N HIS A 174 -5.05 4.88 -0.51
CA HIS A 174 -4.95 4.63 -1.94
C HIS A 174 -3.51 4.78 -2.46
N SER A 175 -2.57 5.16 -1.60
CA SER A 175 -1.15 5.32 -1.93
C SER A 175 -0.39 4.03 -1.64
N GLN A 176 0.14 3.41 -2.70
CA GLN A 176 1.01 2.24 -2.56
C GLN A 176 2.30 2.61 -1.80
N GLU A 177 2.86 3.79 -2.05
CA GLU A 177 4.06 4.29 -1.35
C GLU A 177 3.85 4.37 0.17
N GLU A 178 2.67 4.82 0.62
CA GLU A 178 2.34 4.86 2.05
C GLU A 178 2.32 3.46 2.65
N ALA A 179 1.64 2.53 1.98
CA ALA A 179 1.57 1.15 2.44
C ALA A 179 2.94 0.49 2.49
N MET A 180 3.77 0.66 1.43
CA MET A 180 5.12 0.10 1.37
C MET A 180 6.04 0.67 2.46
N ALA A 181 5.88 1.96 2.81
CA ALA A 181 6.73 2.63 3.79
C ALA A 181 6.33 2.37 5.25
N LEU A 182 5.04 2.15 5.52
CA LEU A 182 4.50 2.10 6.88
C LEU A 182 4.19 0.69 7.38
N ALA A 183 3.72 -0.19 6.49
CA ALA A 183 3.11 -1.43 6.91
C ALA A 183 4.11 -2.50 7.35
N ASP A 184 3.69 -3.29 8.35
CA ASP A 184 4.23 -4.62 8.58
C ASP A 184 3.48 -5.66 7.73
N MET A 185 2.24 -5.32 7.32
CA MET A 185 1.32 -6.18 6.60
C MET A 185 0.47 -5.34 5.64
N VAL A 186 0.51 -5.70 4.36
CA VAL A 186 -0.30 -5.08 3.31
C VAL A 186 -1.41 -6.03 2.89
N VAL A 187 -2.62 -5.52 2.86
CA VAL A 187 -3.82 -6.22 2.38
C VAL A 187 -4.27 -5.57 1.08
N VAL A 188 -4.07 -6.24 -0.03
CA VAL A 188 -4.53 -5.78 -1.34
C VAL A 188 -5.96 -6.24 -1.55
N MET A 189 -6.87 -5.28 -1.76
CA MET A 189 -8.30 -5.53 -1.94
C MET A 189 -8.76 -5.16 -3.35
N ASN A 190 -9.66 -5.98 -3.89
CA ASN A 190 -10.29 -5.73 -5.18
C ASN A 190 -11.75 -6.21 -5.15
N GLN A 191 -12.68 -5.42 -5.66
CA GLN A 191 -14.12 -5.77 -5.81
C GLN A 191 -14.78 -6.40 -4.57
N GLY A 192 -14.31 -6.02 -3.37
CA GLY A 192 -14.83 -6.51 -2.10
C GLY A 192 -14.20 -7.80 -1.60
N GLU A 193 -13.14 -8.28 -2.23
CA GLU A 193 -12.37 -9.47 -1.88
C GLU A 193 -10.91 -9.10 -1.54
N ILE A 194 -10.21 -10.00 -0.87
CA ILE A 194 -8.77 -9.88 -0.61
C ILE A 194 -8.03 -10.66 -1.71
N GLU A 195 -7.17 -9.97 -2.44
CA GLU A 195 -6.31 -10.54 -3.49
C GLU A 195 -5.00 -11.09 -2.92
N GLN A 196 -4.40 -10.37 -1.97
CA GLN A 196 -3.15 -10.78 -1.32
C GLN A 196 -3.02 -10.14 0.06
N VAL A 197 -2.47 -10.90 1.00
CA VAL A 197 -2.06 -10.44 2.34
C VAL A 197 -0.63 -10.86 2.58
N ASP A 198 0.27 -9.89 2.71
CA ASP A 198 1.68 -10.20 2.91
C ASP A 198 2.47 -8.99 3.44
N SER A 199 3.77 -9.16 3.67
CA SER A 199 4.69 -8.05 3.91
C SER A 199 4.78 -7.13 2.68
N PRO A 200 5.10 -5.82 2.84
CA PRO A 200 5.31 -4.92 1.72
C PRO A 200 6.29 -5.47 0.68
N GLN A 201 7.38 -6.07 1.14
CA GLN A 201 8.40 -6.63 0.27
C GLN A 201 7.87 -7.83 -0.54
N ALA A 202 7.07 -8.71 0.06
CA ALA A 202 6.50 -9.87 -0.64
C ALA A 202 5.43 -9.43 -1.65
N VAL A 203 4.53 -8.51 -1.29
CA VAL A 203 3.52 -7.96 -2.22
C VAL A 203 4.17 -7.32 -3.44
N TYR A 204 5.31 -6.62 -3.26
CA TYR A 204 6.04 -5.99 -4.36
C TYR A 204 6.85 -6.99 -5.19
N ASN A 205 7.54 -7.93 -4.56
CA ASN A 205 8.45 -8.85 -5.29
C ASN A 205 7.75 -10.10 -5.83
N GLN A 206 6.65 -10.51 -5.21
CA GLN A 206 5.91 -11.75 -5.49
C GLN A 206 4.40 -11.47 -5.51
N PRO A 207 3.93 -10.63 -6.46
CA PRO A 207 2.51 -10.36 -6.59
C PRO A 207 1.74 -11.64 -6.91
N ALA A 208 0.65 -11.89 -6.17
CA ALA A 208 -0.12 -13.13 -6.29
C ALA A 208 -0.91 -13.24 -7.61
N SER A 209 -1.26 -12.11 -8.24
CA SER A 209 -2.06 -12.09 -9.46
C SER A 209 -1.65 -10.94 -10.40
N ILE A 210 -2.13 -11.00 -11.64
CA ILE A 210 -2.00 -9.90 -12.62
C ILE A 210 -2.55 -8.60 -12.03
N PHE A 211 -3.67 -8.67 -11.31
CA PHE A 211 -4.25 -7.50 -10.67
C PHE A 211 -3.29 -6.88 -9.65
N VAL A 212 -2.71 -7.69 -8.76
CA VAL A 212 -1.77 -7.19 -7.73
C VAL A 212 -0.54 -6.57 -8.39
N ALA A 213 0.06 -7.24 -9.38
CA ALA A 213 1.22 -6.74 -10.12
C ALA A 213 0.95 -5.38 -10.80
N ARG A 214 -0.21 -5.23 -11.44
CA ARG A 214 -0.65 -3.96 -12.07
C ARG A 214 -0.97 -2.88 -11.04
N PHE A 215 -1.68 -3.25 -9.98
CA PHE A 215 -2.11 -2.31 -8.96
C PHE A 215 -0.92 -1.75 -8.18
N ILE A 216 0.00 -2.60 -7.76
CA ILE A 216 1.22 -2.18 -7.04
C ILE A 216 2.18 -1.41 -7.97
N GLY A 217 2.21 -1.76 -9.27
CA GLY A 217 3.04 -1.13 -10.26
C GLY A 217 4.51 -1.59 -10.21
N GLY A 218 5.31 -1.02 -11.12
CA GLY A 218 6.73 -1.37 -11.23
C GLY A 218 7.02 -2.72 -11.91
N HIS A 219 6.00 -3.34 -12.53
CA HIS A 219 6.11 -4.63 -13.22
C HIS A 219 5.67 -4.52 -14.68
N ASN A 220 6.40 -5.22 -15.55
CA ASN A 220 5.97 -5.54 -16.89
C ASN A 220 5.32 -6.94 -16.87
N ILE A 221 4.14 -7.07 -17.44
CA ILE A 221 3.37 -8.32 -17.43
C ILE A 221 3.32 -8.88 -18.83
N PHE A 222 3.73 -10.14 -18.95
CA PHE A 222 3.76 -10.90 -20.20
C PHE A 222 2.77 -12.06 -20.11
N GLN A 223 2.18 -12.40 -21.25
CA GLN A 223 1.34 -13.58 -21.40
C GLN A 223 1.89 -14.43 -22.54
N ALA A 224 1.99 -15.73 -22.33
CA ALA A 224 2.52 -16.66 -23.30
C ALA A 224 2.04 -18.09 -23.03
N ASP A 225 2.15 -18.98 -24.00
CA ASP A 225 1.82 -20.39 -23.87
C ASP A 225 3.07 -21.22 -23.60
N VAL A 226 2.93 -22.22 -22.71
CA VAL A 226 4.00 -23.17 -22.39
C VAL A 226 4.19 -24.14 -23.56
N VAL A 227 5.31 -24.04 -24.25
CA VAL A 227 5.64 -24.90 -25.41
C VAL A 227 6.31 -26.21 -24.98
N SER A 228 7.26 -26.13 -24.03
CA SER A 228 7.95 -27.30 -23.51
C SER A 228 8.55 -27.03 -22.13
N ILE A 229 8.69 -28.09 -21.34
CA ILE A 229 9.32 -28.04 -20.03
C ILE A 229 10.59 -28.89 -20.06
N GLN A 230 11.74 -28.32 -19.66
CA GLN A 230 13.03 -28.96 -19.65
C GLN A 230 13.75 -28.75 -18.31
N GLY A 231 13.71 -29.74 -17.43
CA GLY A 231 14.27 -29.65 -16.08
C GLY A 231 13.59 -28.56 -15.23
N GLU A 232 14.36 -27.60 -14.75
CA GLU A 232 13.88 -26.49 -13.93
C GLU A 232 13.41 -25.26 -14.76
N SER A 233 13.34 -25.36 -16.09
CA SER A 233 12.95 -24.26 -16.97
C SER A 233 11.85 -24.68 -17.92
N ALA A 234 10.96 -23.75 -18.23
CA ALA A 234 9.95 -23.87 -19.27
C ALA A 234 10.24 -22.87 -20.42
N HIS A 235 9.99 -23.31 -21.63
CA HIS A 235 10.01 -22.46 -22.82
C HIS A 235 8.58 -22.00 -23.13
N LEU A 236 8.41 -20.69 -23.24
CA LEU A 236 7.15 -20.04 -23.56
C LEU A 236 7.21 -19.41 -24.94
N SER A 237 6.06 -19.37 -25.63
CA SER A 237 5.87 -18.62 -26.87
C SER A 237 4.67 -17.71 -26.72
N GLY A 238 4.86 -16.42 -26.95
CA GLY A 238 3.82 -15.40 -26.89
C GLY A 238 3.99 -14.38 -28.00
N SER A 239 3.07 -13.43 -28.10
CA SER A 239 3.09 -12.37 -29.12
C SER A 239 4.34 -11.49 -29.00
N ALA A 240 4.79 -11.21 -27.78
CA ALA A 240 5.98 -10.39 -27.52
C ALA A 240 7.32 -11.14 -27.73
N GLY A 241 7.29 -12.46 -28.01
CA GLY A 241 8.49 -13.26 -28.25
C GLY A 241 8.48 -14.62 -27.55
N ASN A 242 9.67 -15.25 -27.54
CA ASN A 242 9.89 -16.51 -26.84
C ASN A 242 10.65 -16.24 -25.55
N PHE A 243 10.24 -16.93 -24.47
CA PHE A 243 10.80 -16.70 -23.15
C PHE A 243 11.20 -18.01 -22.48
N ARG A 244 12.22 -17.93 -21.65
CA ARG A 244 12.61 -19.00 -20.75
C ARG A 244 12.30 -18.59 -19.32
N VAL A 245 11.43 -19.35 -18.65
CA VAL A 245 10.95 -19.05 -17.28
C VAL A 245 11.23 -20.23 -16.33
N PRO A 246 11.19 -20.05 -15.01
CA PRO A 246 11.16 -21.17 -14.08
C PRO A 246 9.97 -22.09 -14.37
N ALA A 247 10.16 -23.40 -14.22
CA ALA A 247 9.14 -24.42 -14.56
C ALA A 247 8.14 -24.70 -13.44
N ASP A 248 8.19 -23.96 -12.32
CA ASP A 248 7.40 -24.19 -11.11
C ASP A 248 5.88 -24.21 -11.44
N ASP A 249 5.25 -25.34 -11.18
CA ASP A 249 3.79 -25.58 -11.35
C ASP A 249 3.22 -25.32 -12.77
N LEU A 250 4.07 -25.29 -13.81
CA LEU A 250 3.65 -25.08 -15.19
C LEU A 250 3.27 -26.42 -15.88
N ALA A 251 2.38 -26.35 -16.87
CA ALA A 251 2.01 -27.49 -17.70
C ALA A 251 2.04 -27.12 -19.17
N GLU A 252 2.58 -28.01 -20.03
CA GLU A 252 2.64 -27.80 -21.48
C GLU A 252 1.25 -27.55 -22.09
N GLY A 253 1.18 -26.64 -23.04
CA GLY A 253 -0.04 -26.25 -23.74
C GLY A 253 -0.98 -25.33 -22.94
N LYS A 254 -0.57 -24.85 -21.77
CA LYS A 254 -1.36 -23.88 -20.98
C LYS A 254 -0.80 -22.46 -21.14
N GLY A 255 -1.72 -21.49 -21.16
CA GLY A 255 -1.39 -20.09 -21.03
C GLY A 255 -0.86 -19.77 -19.64
N VAL A 256 0.15 -18.93 -19.56
CA VAL A 256 0.74 -18.43 -18.33
C VAL A 256 0.98 -16.93 -18.41
N ALA A 257 0.76 -16.24 -17.29
CA ALA A 257 1.18 -14.86 -17.12
C ALA A 257 2.39 -14.80 -16.19
N PHE A 258 3.35 -13.95 -16.51
CA PHE A 258 4.50 -13.69 -15.66
C PHE A 258 4.82 -12.20 -15.60
N ALA A 259 5.44 -11.81 -14.52
CA ALA A 259 5.86 -10.44 -14.26
C ALA A 259 7.39 -10.32 -14.24
N VAL A 260 7.88 -9.21 -14.78
CA VAL A 260 9.29 -8.80 -14.65
C VAL A 260 9.32 -7.38 -14.10
N ARG A 261 10.05 -7.15 -13.03
CA ARG A 261 10.20 -5.82 -12.45
C ARG A 261 10.93 -4.89 -13.43
N SER A 262 10.45 -3.66 -13.53
CA SER A 262 11.03 -2.65 -14.43
C SER A 262 12.48 -2.30 -14.10
N ASP A 263 12.92 -2.43 -12.85
CA ASP A 263 14.28 -2.23 -12.38
C ASP A 263 15.22 -3.45 -12.57
N LYS A 264 14.69 -4.57 -13.11
CA LYS A 264 15.45 -5.78 -13.44
C LYS A 264 15.69 -5.93 -14.94
N ILE A 265 15.16 -5.01 -15.73
CA ILE A 265 15.31 -5.01 -17.17
C ILE A 265 16.48 -4.11 -17.56
N ASN A 266 17.37 -4.64 -18.36
CA ASN A 266 18.46 -3.89 -18.98
C ASN A 266 18.07 -3.45 -20.38
N VAL A 267 18.61 -2.31 -20.84
CA VAL A 267 18.41 -1.79 -22.20
C VAL A 267 19.75 -1.67 -22.89
N GLY A 268 19.85 -2.24 -24.11
CA GLY A 268 21.05 -2.16 -24.95
C GLY A 268 20.70 -1.83 -26.39
N VAL A 269 21.63 -1.21 -27.11
CA VAL A 269 21.47 -0.83 -28.54
C VAL A 269 21.80 -1.98 -29.48
N GLN A 270 22.45 -3.05 -29.04
CA GLN A 270 22.87 -4.18 -29.88
C GLN A 270 22.38 -5.53 -29.31
N ALA A 271 21.99 -6.41 -30.24
CA ALA A 271 21.56 -7.77 -29.92
C ALA A 271 22.69 -8.71 -29.40
N GLY A 272 23.89 -8.21 -29.16
CA GLY A 272 25.05 -9.01 -28.78
C GLY A 272 25.16 -9.38 -27.31
N ASP A 273 24.49 -8.63 -26.40
CA ASP A 273 24.41 -8.89 -24.95
C ASP A 273 22.99 -9.31 -24.54
N VAL A 274 22.29 -10.02 -25.42
CA VAL A 274 20.91 -10.43 -25.18
C VAL A 274 20.91 -11.51 -24.10
N GLY A 275 20.34 -11.21 -22.94
CA GLY A 275 20.03 -12.20 -21.92
C GLY A 275 19.15 -13.33 -22.43
N GLU A 276 18.90 -14.35 -21.63
CA GLU A 276 18.05 -15.51 -22.00
C GLU A 276 16.62 -15.07 -22.44
N ASN A 277 16.18 -13.88 -22.00
CA ASN A 277 14.88 -13.30 -22.32
C ASN A 277 15.08 -11.87 -22.84
N ALA A 278 14.49 -11.54 -23.96
CA ALA A 278 14.63 -10.24 -24.58
C ALA A 278 13.42 -9.88 -25.45
N VAL A 279 13.15 -8.57 -25.52
CA VAL A 279 12.14 -7.96 -26.38
C VAL A 279 12.76 -6.78 -27.11
N ALA A 280 12.64 -6.75 -28.42
CA ALA A 280 13.03 -5.61 -29.23
C ALA A 280 11.95 -4.52 -29.18
N GLY A 281 12.36 -3.26 -29.15
CA GLY A 281 11.44 -2.13 -29.13
C GLY A 281 12.09 -0.83 -29.54
N ARG A 282 11.34 0.26 -29.43
CA ARG A 282 11.82 1.63 -29.64
C ARG A 282 11.54 2.48 -28.42
N ILE A 283 12.45 3.37 -28.07
CA ILE A 283 12.24 4.32 -26.96
C ILE A 283 11.10 5.27 -27.33
N ARG A 284 10.01 5.22 -26.56
CA ARG A 284 8.85 6.11 -26.67
C ARG A 284 8.99 7.35 -25.79
N SER A 285 9.44 7.15 -24.55
CA SER A 285 9.58 8.24 -23.57
C SER A 285 10.78 8.04 -22.68
N ILE A 286 11.34 9.15 -22.22
CA ILE A 286 12.44 9.21 -21.26
C ILE A 286 11.99 10.19 -20.16
N GLU A 287 11.84 9.72 -18.93
CA GLU A 287 11.47 10.52 -17.76
C GLU A 287 12.62 10.53 -16.75
N TYR A 288 13.26 11.66 -16.60
CA TYR A 288 14.29 11.84 -15.57
C TYR A 288 13.62 12.10 -14.20
N GLN A 289 13.90 11.23 -13.23
CA GLN A 289 13.32 11.28 -11.88
C GLN A 289 14.38 11.48 -10.78
N GLY A 290 15.47 12.17 -11.08
CA GLY A 290 16.61 12.35 -10.20
C GLY A 290 17.52 11.12 -10.20
N ALA A 291 17.58 10.35 -9.13
CA ALA A 291 18.42 9.14 -9.04
C ALA A 291 18.05 8.01 -10.03
N TRP A 292 16.92 8.14 -10.72
CA TRP A 292 16.40 7.13 -11.65
C TRP A 292 15.95 7.76 -12.95
N VAL A 293 16.06 7.00 -14.03
CA VAL A 293 15.50 7.35 -15.36
C VAL A 293 14.51 6.26 -15.74
N LYS A 294 13.25 6.66 -15.97
CA LYS A 294 12.20 5.77 -16.46
C LYS A 294 12.11 5.86 -17.97
N LEU A 295 12.26 4.72 -18.63
CA LEU A 295 12.11 4.57 -20.06
C LEU A 295 10.79 3.88 -20.37
N GLY A 296 10.00 4.44 -21.28
CA GLY A 296 8.87 3.76 -21.90
C GLY A 296 9.30 3.27 -23.29
N LEU A 297 9.02 2.01 -23.58
CA LEU A 297 9.35 1.38 -24.86
C LEU A 297 8.07 0.97 -25.58
N ASP A 298 8.01 1.23 -26.89
CA ASP A 298 7.05 0.61 -27.80
C ASP A 298 7.65 -0.71 -28.26
N ALA A 299 7.01 -1.81 -27.90
CA ALA A 299 7.37 -3.16 -28.33
C ALA A 299 6.16 -3.78 -29.05
N ASP A 300 6.41 -4.63 -30.03
CA ASP A 300 5.36 -5.29 -30.80
C ASP A 300 4.46 -6.10 -29.85
N ASP A 301 3.14 -5.94 -30.00
CA ASP A 301 2.08 -6.64 -29.24
C ASP A 301 2.11 -6.46 -27.71
N MET A 302 2.71 -5.38 -27.23
CA MET A 302 2.66 -4.98 -25.81
C MET A 302 2.09 -3.57 -25.68
N ASP A 303 1.20 -3.38 -24.69
CA ASP A 303 0.62 -2.06 -24.41
C ASP A 303 1.70 -1.05 -23.98
N GLU A 304 2.61 -1.48 -23.13
CA GLU A 304 3.72 -0.67 -22.63
C GLU A 304 4.80 -1.54 -21.96
N LEU A 305 6.05 -1.38 -22.38
CA LEU A 305 7.22 -1.91 -21.68
C LEU A 305 7.93 -0.78 -20.96
N THR A 306 8.02 -0.87 -19.64
CA THR A 306 8.69 0.13 -18.80
C THR A 306 10.01 -0.40 -18.26
N VAL A 307 11.07 0.41 -18.35
CA VAL A 307 12.38 0.12 -17.75
C VAL A 307 12.77 1.27 -16.81
N VAL A 308 13.31 0.94 -15.65
CA VAL A 308 13.83 1.91 -14.69
C VAL A 308 15.30 1.65 -14.49
N LEU A 309 16.13 2.61 -14.89
CA LEU A 309 17.57 2.56 -14.76
C LEU A 309 18.05 3.52 -13.67
N ALA A 310 19.12 3.19 -12.98
CA ALA A 310 19.82 4.17 -12.17
C ALA A 310 20.44 5.24 -13.09
N GLU A 311 20.53 6.49 -12.59
CA GLU A 311 21.06 7.63 -13.38
C GLU A 311 22.44 7.33 -13.99
N ASP A 312 23.34 6.78 -13.19
CA ASP A 312 24.71 6.44 -13.60
C ASP A 312 24.75 5.38 -14.71
N VAL A 313 23.81 4.43 -14.69
CA VAL A 313 23.66 3.40 -15.73
C VAL A 313 23.16 4.03 -17.04
N PHE A 314 22.18 4.93 -16.95
CA PHE A 314 21.66 5.66 -18.09
C PHE A 314 22.73 6.57 -18.72
N ASP A 315 23.49 7.28 -17.90
CA ASP A 315 24.56 8.20 -18.35
C ASP A 315 25.74 7.46 -19.02
N ALA A 316 26.01 6.22 -18.60
CA ALA A 316 27.02 5.37 -19.21
C ALA A 316 26.65 4.88 -20.63
N GLY A 317 25.36 4.81 -20.94
CA GLY A 317 24.84 4.40 -22.25
C GLY A 317 23.51 5.10 -22.56
N PRO A 318 23.51 6.41 -22.80
CA PRO A 318 22.28 7.16 -23.01
C PRO A 318 21.61 6.74 -24.33
N VAL A 319 20.29 6.66 -24.30
CA VAL A 319 19.44 6.36 -25.45
C VAL A 319 18.59 7.56 -25.84
N ALA A 320 18.14 7.62 -27.09
CA ALA A 320 17.31 8.71 -27.60
C ALA A 320 15.88 8.23 -27.93
N ILE A 321 14.93 9.16 -27.97
CA ILE A 321 13.55 8.87 -28.41
C ILE A 321 13.57 8.34 -29.84
N ALA A 322 12.74 7.33 -30.10
CA ALA A 322 12.64 6.56 -31.36
C ALA A 322 13.87 5.67 -31.67
N GLU A 323 14.86 5.63 -30.79
CA GLU A 323 16.02 4.74 -31.00
C GLU A 323 15.59 3.28 -30.80
N PRO A 324 16.02 2.37 -31.72
CA PRO A 324 15.79 0.94 -31.56
C PRO A 324 16.67 0.38 -30.44
N VAL A 325 16.06 -0.36 -29.53
CA VAL A 325 16.74 -0.96 -28.38
C VAL A 325 16.25 -2.38 -28.14
N VAL A 326 17.01 -3.13 -27.36
CA VAL A 326 16.62 -4.46 -26.85
C VAL A 326 16.52 -4.38 -25.33
N ALA A 327 15.34 -4.66 -24.81
CA ALA A 327 15.10 -4.86 -23.39
C ALA A 327 15.35 -6.33 -23.03
N SER A 328 16.18 -6.61 -22.02
CA SER A 328 16.57 -7.97 -21.66
C SER A 328 16.61 -8.16 -20.15
N TRP A 329 16.35 -9.41 -19.71
CA TRP A 329 16.35 -9.81 -18.29
C TRP A 329 16.75 -11.26 -18.12
N GLN A 330 17.03 -11.66 -16.88
CA GLN A 330 17.41 -13.04 -16.56
C GLN A 330 16.18 -13.85 -16.15
N THR A 331 16.21 -15.16 -16.38
CA THR A 331 15.16 -16.11 -15.95
C THR A 331 14.82 -16.00 -14.45
N ARG A 332 15.82 -15.77 -13.60
CA ARG A 332 15.63 -15.61 -12.14
C ARG A 332 14.87 -14.34 -11.75
N ASP A 333 14.76 -13.36 -12.63
CA ASP A 333 14.07 -12.08 -12.39
C ASP A 333 12.57 -12.15 -12.76
N ILE A 334 12.14 -13.30 -13.25
CA ILE A 334 10.76 -13.60 -13.63
C ILE A 334 10.00 -14.12 -12.43
N HIS A 335 8.78 -13.61 -12.24
CA HIS A 335 7.82 -14.13 -11.28
C HIS A 335 6.56 -14.62 -12.01
N ILE A 336 6.23 -15.91 -11.84
CA ILE A 336 5.01 -16.50 -12.41
C ILE A 336 3.81 -16.01 -11.59
N LEU A 337 2.80 -15.48 -12.28
CA LEU A 337 1.58 -14.98 -11.66
C LEU A 337 0.55 -16.10 -11.57
N SER A 338 -0.10 -16.22 -10.41
CA SER A 338 -1.25 -17.10 -10.23
C SER A 338 -2.51 -16.45 -10.81
N GLY A 339 -3.34 -17.22 -11.51
CA GLY A 339 -4.63 -16.76 -12.04
C GLY A 339 -4.70 -16.86 -13.56
N ASP A 340 -5.86 -17.25 -14.05
CA ASP A 340 -6.17 -17.47 -15.45
C ASP A 340 -5.92 -16.19 -16.26
N GLY A 341 -5.03 -16.31 -17.24
CA GLY A 341 -4.89 -15.35 -18.33
C GLY A 341 -6.10 -15.42 -19.25
N SER A 342 -7.28 -15.04 -18.74
CA SER A 342 -8.50 -14.93 -19.55
C SER A 342 -9.06 -13.52 -19.48
#